data_567e75546ebb9003267c422b6c6be343
#
_entry.id   567e75546ebb9003267c422b6c6be343
#
_cell.length_a   1.000
_cell.length_b   1.000
_cell.length_c   1.000
_cell.angle_alpha   90.00
_cell.angle_beta   90.00
_cell.angle_gamma   90.00
#
_symmetry.space_group_name_H-M   'P 1'
#
loop_
_entity.id
_entity.type
_entity.pdbx_description
1 polymer ?
#
loop_
_entity_poly.entity_id
_entity_poly.type
_entity_poly.pdbx_seq_one_letter_code
_entity_poly.pdbx_strand_id
1 'polypeptide(L)'
;MWNAKPSGAYALESAKGKENILEISKVFAERGYTDEAKAGVTGNVMAESGLNPWRWQSDTVNTSMGYGLFQFTPASSYLNKANSLEYYAPNMSTSEVTEGAKPTDGIAQLVAFDTDLLGKWNPYLWRPYWDKTEYADLYQKALHVLDTYGTNRTLSIAQFRQINVIYDATLAFLGCYEGPAVPNMGARLTYAEAAYEIIHGSPFPTLRKGMPVWMMCRRLF
;
A
#
# COMPACT_ATOMS: atom_id res chain seq x y z
N MET A 1 6.60 13.36 -10.23
CA MET A 1 7.37 13.90 -9.05
C MET A 1 6.53 13.70 -7.81
N TRP A 2 7.13 13.18 -6.73
CA TRP A 2 6.43 12.96 -5.46
C TRP A 2 5.85 14.23 -4.88
N ASN A 3 4.60 14.15 -4.42
CA ASN A 3 3.98 15.17 -3.60
C ASN A 3 4.05 14.73 -2.13
N ALA A 4 4.43 15.62 -1.24
CA ALA A 4 4.43 15.39 0.19
C ALA A 4 3.99 16.66 0.92
N LYS A 5 3.45 16.49 2.12
CA LYS A 5 3.07 17.57 3.02
C LYS A 5 3.30 17.12 4.46
N PRO A 6 3.53 18.06 5.38
CA PRO A 6 3.86 17.73 6.77
C PRO A 6 2.78 16.92 7.49
N SER A 7 1.52 17.07 7.07
CA SER A 7 0.41 16.38 7.70
C SER A 7 -0.73 16.10 6.71
N GLY A 8 -1.63 15.19 7.08
CA GLY A 8 -2.84 14.84 6.33
C GLY A 8 -2.60 13.96 5.11
N ALA A 9 -3.70 13.54 4.51
CA ALA A 9 -3.76 12.65 3.35
C ALA A 9 -3.95 13.42 2.04
N TYR A 10 -3.62 12.79 0.90
CA TYR A 10 -4.12 13.20 -0.41
C TYR A 10 -5.37 12.39 -0.75
N ALA A 11 -6.36 13.03 -1.34
CA ALA A 11 -7.47 12.31 -1.92
C ALA A 11 -6.99 11.57 -3.19
N LEU A 12 -7.48 10.36 -3.40
CA LEU A 12 -7.07 9.50 -4.50
C LEU A 12 -7.30 10.17 -5.86
N GLU A 13 -8.45 10.82 -6.04
CA GLU A 13 -8.84 11.51 -7.27
C GLU A 13 -8.19 12.89 -7.46
N SER A 14 -7.49 13.41 -6.45
CA SER A 14 -6.76 14.69 -6.58
C SER A 14 -5.58 14.56 -7.55
N ALA A 15 -5.19 15.66 -8.20
CA ALA A 15 -4.02 15.64 -9.08
C ALA A 15 -2.78 15.13 -8.38
N LYS A 16 -2.53 15.57 -7.14
CA LYS A 16 -1.37 15.15 -6.35
C LYS A 16 -1.45 13.67 -5.90
N GLY A 17 -2.65 13.17 -5.59
CA GLY A 17 -2.88 11.75 -5.30
C GLY A 17 -2.55 10.88 -6.51
N LYS A 18 -3.06 11.24 -7.69
CA LYS A 18 -2.77 10.55 -8.95
C LYS A 18 -1.28 10.56 -9.29
N GLU A 19 -0.61 11.69 -9.13
CA GLU A 19 0.84 11.78 -9.34
C GLU A 19 1.59 10.83 -8.41
N ASN A 20 1.24 10.74 -7.13
CA ASN A 20 1.88 9.81 -6.19
C ASN A 20 1.60 8.35 -6.54
N ILE A 21 0.40 8.00 -7.03
CA ILE A 21 0.09 6.66 -7.54
C ILE A 21 1.01 6.30 -8.71
N LEU A 22 1.21 7.22 -9.66
CA LEU A 22 2.10 7.00 -10.80
C LEU A 22 3.57 6.88 -10.38
N GLU A 23 4.02 7.63 -9.36
CA GLU A 23 5.37 7.46 -8.80
C GLU A 23 5.54 6.10 -8.11
N ILE A 24 4.54 5.62 -7.35
CA ILE A 24 4.54 4.25 -6.79
C ILE A 24 4.64 3.22 -7.93
N SER A 25 3.79 3.36 -8.95
CA SER A 25 3.77 2.46 -10.10
C SER A 25 5.11 2.42 -10.82
N LYS A 26 5.74 3.57 -11.05
CA LYS A 26 7.06 3.66 -11.70
C LYS A 26 8.14 2.91 -10.92
N VAL A 27 8.24 3.16 -9.61
CA VAL A 27 9.26 2.50 -8.76
C VAL A 27 9.09 0.99 -8.77
N PHE A 28 7.86 0.48 -8.73
CA PHE A 28 7.59 -0.95 -8.75
C PHE A 28 7.67 -1.58 -10.14
N ALA A 29 7.40 -0.84 -11.22
CA ALA A 29 7.60 -1.31 -12.59
C ALA A 29 9.07 -1.64 -12.84
N GLU A 30 9.99 -0.78 -12.37
CA GLU A 30 11.44 -1.02 -12.45
C GLU A 30 11.89 -2.27 -11.67
N ARG A 31 11.05 -2.80 -10.77
CA ARG A 31 11.28 -3.99 -9.95
C ARG A 31 10.48 -5.22 -10.40
N GLY A 32 9.82 -5.13 -11.54
CA GLY A 32 9.12 -6.26 -12.17
C GLY A 32 7.78 -6.63 -11.52
N TYR A 33 7.09 -5.67 -10.90
CA TYR A 33 5.73 -5.87 -10.39
C TYR A 33 4.71 -5.82 -11.51
N THR A 34 3.72 -6.70 -11.47
CA THR A 34 2.51 -6.60 -12.30
C THR A 34 1.71 -5.34 -11.93
N ASP A 35 0.83 -4.89 -12.82
CA ASP A 35 -0.02 -3.72 -12.55
C ASP A 35 -1.00 -4.00 -11.42
N GLU A 36 -1.47 -5.24 -11.29
CA GLU A 36 -2.32 -5.69 -10.19
C GLU A 36 -1.59 -5.67 -8.85
N ALA A 37 -0.33 -6.12 -8.81
CA ALA A 37 0.49 -6.07 -7.61
C ALA A 37 0.78 -4.61 -7.18
N LYS A 38 1.08 -3.72 -8.14
CA LYS A 38 1.22 -2.27 -7.89
C LYS A 38 -0.05 -1.67 -7.33
N ALA A 39 -1.19 -2.00 -7.93
CA ALA A 39 -2.50 -1.54 -7.48
C ALA A 39 -2.83 -2.05 -6.07
N GLY A 40 -2.57 -3.31 -5.78
CA GLY A 40 -2.77 -3.91 -4.45
C GLY A 40 -1.97 -3.21 -3.35
N VAL A 41 -0.68 -2.93 -3.59
CA VAL A 41 0.14 -2.12 -2.66
C VAL A 41 -0.45 -0.73 -2.50
N THR A 42 -0.78 -0.06 -3.62
CA THR A 42 -1.28 1.32 -3.61
C THR A 42 -2.60 1.46 -2.85
N GLY A 43 -3.51 0.49 -2.98
CA GLY A 43 -4.76 0.45 -2.23
C GLY A 43 -4.54 0.38 -0.71
N ASN A 44 -3.57 -0.40 -0.28
CA ASN A 44 -3.16 -0.46 1.12
C ASN A 44 -2.50 0.85 1.59
N VAL A 45 -1.56 1.39 0.82
CA VAL A 45 -0.92 2.68 1.09
C VAL A 45 -1.94 3.81 1.20
N MET A 46 -2.96 3.81 0.35
CA MET A 46 -4.06 4.80 0.45
C MET A 46 -4.79 4.69 1.78
N ALA A 47 -5.07 3.47 2.24
CA ALA A 47 -5.74 3.25 3.52
C ALA A 47 -4.88 3.66 4.72
N GLU A 48 -3.56 3.46 4.67
CA GLU A 48 -2.62 3.75 5.75
C GLU A 48 -2.27 5.24 5.84
N SER A 49 -1.83 5.84 4.74
CA SER A 49 -1.23 7.17 4.74
C SER A 49 -1.96 8.21 3.88
N GLY A 50 -2.96 7.77 3.08
CA GLY A 50 -3.51 8.62 2.03
C GLY A 50 -2.44 9.08 1.06
N LEU A 51 -1.55 8.18 0.62
CA LEU A 51 -0.49 8.42 -0.38
C LEU A 51 0.56 9.49 0.02
N ASN A 52 0.63 9.87 1.29
CA ASN A 52 1.57 10.90 1.74
C ASN A 52 2.83 10.29 2.36
N PRO A 53 4.00 10.35 1.71
CA PRO A 53 5.24 9.76 2.22
C PRO A 53 5.78 10.43 3.48
N TRP A 54 5.32 11.64 3.81
CA TRP A 54 5.73 12.36 5.02
C TRP A 54 4.70 12.31 6.14
N ARG A 55 3.68 11.47 6.00
CA ARG A 55 2.62 11.39 6.99
C ARG A 55 3.10 10.76 8.30
N TRP A 56 2.92 11.50 9.40
CA TRP A 56 2.98 10.98 10.75
C TRP A 56 1.60 10.52 11.21
N GLN A 57 1.54 9.44 11.94
CA GLN A 57 0.29 8.98 12.54
C GLN A 57 -0.29 10.09 13.45
N SER A 58 -1.60 10.36 13.30
CA SER A 58 -2.29 11.45 14.00
C SER A 58 -1.68 12.83 13.72
N ASP A 59 -0.96 12.99 12.60
CA ASP A 59 -0.31 14.24 12.19
C ASP A 59 0.61 14.84 13.28
N THR A 60 1.25 13.98 14.08
CA THR A 60 2.16 14.37 15.18
C THR A 60 3.46 13.62 15.06
N VAL A 61 4.60 14.32 15.10
CA VAL A 61 5.93 13.70 15.11
C VAL A 61 6.11 12.88 16.38
N ASN A 62 6.12 11.56 16.22
CA ASN A 62 6.35 10.62 17.32
C ASN A 62 7.00 9.35 16.77
N THR A 63 8.27 9.15 17.09
CA THR A 63 9.05 8.02 16.57
C THR A 63 8.59 6.65 17.08
N SER A 64 7.72 6.60 18.08
CA SER A 64 7.09 5.37 18.58
C SER A 64 5.80 5.03 17.83
N MET A 65 5.27 5.94 17.02
CA MET A 65 4.05 5.78 16.22
C MET A 65 4.36 5.50 14.75
N GLY A 66 3.33 5.53 13.90
CA GLY A 66 3.45 5.26 12.47
C GLY A 66 4.01 6.45 11.68
N TYR A 67 4.79 6.15 10.63
CA TYR A 67 5.34 7.13 9.69
C TYR A 67 5.30 6.63 8.26
N GLY A 68 5.03 7.54 7.33
CA GLY A 68 5.19 7.38 5.89
C GLY A 68 4.08 6.58 5.21
N LEU A 69 4.34 6.16 3.98
CA LEU A 69 3.38 5.46 3.11
C LEU A 69 2.77 4.22 3.78
N PHE A 70 3.57 3.46 4.50
CA PHE A 70 3.21 2.19 5.12
C PHE A 70 2.95 2.32 6.63
N GLN A 71 2.90 3.53 7.16
CA GLN A 71 2.76 3.77 8.60
C GLN A 71 3.70 2.87 9.42
N PHE A 72 5.00 2.87 9.07
CA PHE A 72 6.02 2.10 9.78
C PHE A 72 5.95 2.34 11.29
N THR A 73 5.60 1.31 12.04
CA THR A 73 5.42 1.39 13.49
C THR A 73 6.35 0.39 14.19
N PRO A 74 7.23 0.84 15.11
CA PRO A 74 7.54 2.24 15.39
C PRO A 74 8.31 2.90 14.22
N ALA A 75 8.08 4.20 14.00
CA ALA A 75 8.77 4.98 12.96
C ALA A 75 10.29 4.91 13.10
N SER A 76 10.80 4.84 14.34
CA SER A 76 12.22 4.69 14.63
C SER A 76 12.86 3.49 13.91
N SER A 77 12.13 2.41 13.67
CA SER A 77 12.64 1.26 12.93
C SER A 77 13.00 1.62 11.49
N TYR A 78 12.13 2.37 10.80
CA TYR A 78 12.41 2.89 9.46
C TYR A 78 13.53 3.94 9.49
N LEU A 79 13.40 4.95 10.35
CA LEU A 79 14.34 6.06 10.43
C LEU A 79 15.78 5.60 10.69
N ASN A 80 15.96 4.56 11.50
CA ASN A 80 17.28 4.03 11.84
C ASN A 80 17.86 3.10 10.77
N LYS A 81 17.03 2.31 10.09
CA LYS A 81 17.51 1.32 9.10
C LYS A 81 17.60 1.88 7.69
N ALA A 82 16.70 2.78 7.31
CA ALA A 82 16.62 3.33 5.96
C ALA A 82 17.58 4.51 5.71
N ASN A 83 18.29 5.00 6.71
CA ASN A 83 19.20 6.16 6.60
C ASN A 83 20.37 5.96 5.63
N SER A 84 20.64 4.72 5.24
CA SER A 84 21.63 4.38 4.21
C SER A 84 21.06 4.29 2.79
N LEU A 85 19.74 4.38 2.62
CA LEU A 85 19.12 4.33 1.30
C LEU A 85 19.33 5.65 0.54
N GLU A 86 19.57 5.55 -0.76
CA GLU A 86 19.88 6.68 -1.64
C GLU A 86 18.85 7.81 -1.59
N TYR A 87 17.58 7.48 -1.47
CA TYR A 87 16.49 8.46 -1.52
C TYR A 87 15.87 8.76 -0.15
N TYR A 88 16.60 8.45 0.93
CA TYR A 88 16.15 8.72 2.29
C TYR A 88 16.08 10.22 2.56
N ALA A 89 14.88 10.72 2.81
CA ALA A 89 14.61 12.13 3.07
C ALA A 89 13.35 12.31 3.94
N PRO A 90 13.35 11.78 5.18
CA PRO A 90 12.18 11.86 6.07
C PRO A 90 11.95 13.29 6.52
N ASN A 91 10.68 13.68 6.65
CA ASN A 91 10.33 14.95 7.27
C ASN A 91 10.07 14.76 8.78
N MET A 92 10.88 15.39 9.59
CA MET A 92 10.77 15.35 11.05
C MET A 92 9.95 16.52 11.62
N SER A 93 9.09 17.13 10.79
CA SER A 93 8.21 18.23 11.19
C SER A 93 6.79 18.00 10.69
N THR A 94 5.80 18.46 11.45
CA THR A 94 4.40 18.55 10.98
C THR A 94 4.01 19.98 10.59
N SER A 95 4.88 20.97 10.82
CA SER A 95 4.56 22.40 10.65
C SER A 95 5.29 23.07 9.50
N GLU A 96 6.41 22.52 9.02
CA GLU A 96 7.22 23.17 8.00
C GLU A 96 7.60 22.24 6.86
N VAL A 97 7.30 22.67 5.63
CA VAL A 97 7.94 22.16 4.43
C VAL A 97 9.04 23.16 4.09
N THR A 98 10.29 22.71 4.09
CA THR A 98 11.39 23.52 3.54
C THR A 98 11.08 23.76 2.07
N GLU A 99 10.93 24.99 1.65
CA GLU A 99 10.71 25.34 0.25
C GLU A 99 11.82 24.73 -0.61
N GLY A 100 11.43 23.96 -1.62
CA GLY A 100 12.40 23.21 -2.46
C GLY A 100 12.80 21.83 -1.94
N ALA A 101 12.27 21.36 -0.80
CA ALA A 101 12.46 19.98 -0.38
C ALA A 101 11.87 19.02 -1.42
N LYS A 102 12.70 18.14 -1.97
CA LYS A 102 12.22 17.09 -2.90
C LYS A 102 11.79 15.87 -2.07
N PRO A 103 10.51 15.50 -2.06
CA PRO A 103 10.02 14.39 -1.26
C PRO A 103 10.41 13.04 -1.89
N THR A 104 11.69 12.74 -1.91
CA THR A 104 12.22 11.46 -2.42
C THR A 104 12.02 10.31 -1.44
N ASP A 105 11.67 10.60 -0.19
CA ASP A 105 11.46 9.60 0.87
C ASP A 105 10.45 8.52 0.50
N GLY A 106 9.46 8.85 -0.34
CA GLY A 106 8.54 7.85 -0.89
C GLY A 106 9.27 6.72 -1.64
N ILE A 107 10.33 7.04 -2.41
CA ILE A 107 11.15 6.03 -3.09
C ILE A 107 11.87 5.16 -2.06
N ALA A 108 12.52 5.77 -1.06
CA ALA A 108 13.21 5.03 0.00
C ALA A 108 12.27 4.08 0.76
N GLN A 109 11.04 4.52 1.03
CA GLN A 109 10.02 3.70 1.70
C GLN A 109 9.60 2.50 0.85
N LEU A 110 9.39 2.68 -0.46
CA LEU A 110 9.08 1.58 -1.39
C LEU A 110 10.25 0.60 -1.51
N VAL A 111 11.50 1.09 -1.53
CA VAL A 111 12.69 0.24 -1.53
C VAL A 111 12.81 -0.53 -0.21
N ALA A 112 12.57 0.13 0.93
CA ALA A 112 12.60 -0.53 2.25
C ALA A 112 11.56 -1.66 2.35
N PHE A 113 10.37 -1.47 1.77
CA PHE A 113 9.38 -2.54 1.65
C PHE A 113 9.88 -3.65 0.72
N ASP A 114 10.27 -3.33 -0.51
CA ASP A 114 10.63 -4.28 -1.56
C ASP A 114 11.81 -5.18 -1.20
N THR A 115 12.72 -4.70 -0.37
CA THR A 115 13.89 -5.44 0.14
C THR A 115 13.64 -6.10 1.49
N ASP A 116 12.44 -5.95 2.05
CA ASP A 116 12.10 -6.34 3.43
C ASP A 116 13.13 -5.83 4.47
N LEU A 117 13.61 -4.60 4.27
CA LEU A 117 14.65 -4.00 5.12
C LEU A 117 14.30 -4.04 6.61
N LEU A 118 13.02 -3.98 6.94
CA LEU A 118 12.52 -3.98 8.31
C LEU A 118 12.21 -5.38 8.84
N GLY A 119 12.22 -6.43 8.00
CA GLY A 119 11.85 -7.79 8.37
C GLY A 119 10.36 -7.91 8.74
N LYS A 120 9.50 -7.18 8.04
CA LYS A 120 8.05 -7.16 8.32
C LYS A 120 7.24 -8.17 7.50
N TRP A 121 7.81 -8.68 6.39
CA TRP A 121 7.11 -9.59 5.52
C TRP A 121 6.81 -10.93 6.22
N ASN A 122 5.53 -11.25 6.38
CA ASN A 122 5.09 -12.55 6.87
C ASN A 122 4.70 -13.47 5.69
N PRO A 123 5.48 -14.50 5.37
CA PRO A 123 5.23 -15.33 4.20
C PRO A 123 3.95 -16.19 4.31
N TYR A 124 3.37 -16.34 5.49
CA TYR A 124 2.19 -17.17 5.71
C TYR A 124 0.88 -16.46 5.38
N LEU A 125 0.91 -15.15 5.12
CA LEU A 125 -0.21 -14.29 4.69
C LEU A 125 -1.38 -14.18 5.68
N TRP A 126 -1.66 -15.18 6.47
CA TRP A 126 -2.77 -15.15 7.42
C TRP A 126 -2.34 -14.62 8.80
N ARG A 127 -3.35 -14.15 9.56
CA ARG A 127 -3.17 -13.73 10.96
C ARG A 127 -4.01 -14.63 11.87
N PRO A 128 -3.59 -14.93 13.12
CA PRO A 128 -4.29 -15.85 14.02
C PRO A 128 -5.75 -15.48 14.34
N TYR A 129 -6.14 -14.23 14.07
CA TYR A 129 -7.52 -13.75 14.29
C TYR A 129 -8.39 -13.80 13.03
N TRP A 130 -7.84 -14.15 11.84
CA TRP A 130 -8.60 -14.25 10.60
C TRP A 130 -9.29 -15.60 10.44
N ASP A 131 -8.91 -16.61 11.18
CA ASP A 131 -9.60 -17.90 11.23
C ASP A 131 -10.87 -17.89 12.09
N LYS A 132 -11.15 -16.75 12.78
CA LYS A 132 -12.41 -16.55 13.50
C LYS A 132 -13.60 -16.50 12.54
N THR A 133 -14.77 -16.81 13.06
CA THR A 133 -16.00 -16.90 12.26
C THR A 133 -16.27 -15.64 11.41
N GLU A 134 -16.01 -14.46 11.94
CA GLU A 134 -16.19 -13.18 11.24
C GLU A 134 -15.25 -12.97 10.04
N TYR A 135 -14.09 -13.67 10.00
CA TYR A 135 -13.09 -13.56 8.95
C TYR A 135 -12.82 -14.88 8.21
N ALA A 136 -13.69 -15.89 8.42
CA ALA A 136 -13.50 -17.21 7.83
C ALA A 136 -13.39 -17.17 6.30
N ASP A 137 -14.24 -16.36 5.63
CA ASP A 137 -14.16 -16.20 4.17
C ASP A 137 -12.85 -15.56 3.72
N LEU A 138 -12.38 -14.56 4.47
CA LEU A 138 -11.10 -13.89 4.17
C LEU A 138 -9.94 -14.87 4.35
N TYR A 139 -9.99 -15.70 5.37
CA TYR A 139 -9.00 -16.74 5.61
C TYR A 139 -8.96 -17.77 4.46
N GLN A 140 -10.12 -18.22 3.97
CA GLN A 140 -10.15 -19.15 2.83
C GLN A 140 -9.57 -18.52 1.56
N LYS A 141 -9.84 -17.24 1.31
CA LYS A 141 -9.25 -16.50 0.19
C LYS A 141 -7.74 -16.33 0.36
N ALA A 142 -7.25 -16.10 1.58
CA ALA A 142 -5.83 -16.06 1.87
C ALA A 142 -5.13 -17.40 1.58
N LEU A 143 -5.76 -18.53 1.95
CA LEU A 143 -5.26 -19.86 1.60
C LEU A 143 -5.22 -20.07 0.08
N HIS A 144 -6.26 -19.62 -0.65
CA HIS A 144 -6.28 -19.68 -2.11
C HIS A 144 -5.11 -18.90 -2.74
N VAL A 145 -4.81 -17.70 -2.25
CA VAL A 145 -3.65 -16.91 -2.70
C VAL A 145 -2.34 -17.67 -2.48
N LEU A 146 -2.16 -18.28 -1.30
CA LEU A 146 -0.97 -19.06 -1.00
C LEU A 146 -0.85 -20.33 -1.88
N ASP A 147 -1.96 -20.98 -2.17
CA ASP A 147 -1.98 -22.18 -3.03
C ASP A 147 -1.76 -21.82 -4.51
N THR A 148 -2.18 -20.63 -4.95
CA THR A 148 -2.09 -20.18 -6.35
C THR A 148 -0.71 -19.60 -6.67
N TYR A 149 -0.18 -18.71 -5.82
CA TYR A 149 1.04 -17.94 -6.12
C TYR A 149 2.23 -18.34 -5.25
N GLY A 150 2.00 -19.05 -4.15
CA GLY A 150 3.02 -19.41 -3.19
C GLY A 150 3.75 -20.72 -3.50
N THR A 151 4.67 -21.07 -2.61
CA THR A 151 5.34 -22.37 -2.59
C THR A 151 5.26 -22.91 -1.16
N ASN A 152 4.77 -24.14 -1.01
CA ASN A 152 4.56 -24.75 0.31
C ASN A 152 3.72 -23.87 1.26
N ARG A 153 2.69 -23.23 0.74
CA ARG A 153 1.83 -22.27 1.47
C ARG A 153 2.59 -21.11 2.11
N THR A 154 3.65 -20.67 1.47
CA THR A 154 4.35 -19.44 1.81
C THR A 154 4.46 -18.55 0.58
N LEU A 155 4.37 -17.25 0.76
CA LEU A 155 4.44 -16.24 -0.30
C LEU A 155 5.64 -15.33 -0.03
N SER A 156 6.63 -15.36 -0.91
CA SER A 156 7.74 -14.41 -0.90
C SER A 156 7.37 -13.10 -1.59
N ILE A 157 8.12 -12.03 -1.34
CA ILE A 157 7.97 -10.75 -2.07
C ILE A 157 8.17 -10.96 -3.58
N ALA A 158 9.10 -11.84 -3.98
CA ALA A 158 9.32 -12.15 -5.38
C ALA A 158 8.08 -12.79 -6.05
N GLN A 159 7.38 -13.67 -5.35
CA GLN A 159 6.11 -14.25 -5.82
C GLN A 159 4.97 -13.23 -5.77
N PHE A 160 4.91 -12.40 -4.72
CA PHE A 160 3.94 -11.30 -4.62
C PHE A 160 4.00 -10.36 -5.83
N ARG A 161 5.20 -10.02 -6.32
CA ARG A 161 5.39 -9.17 -7.50
C ARG A 161 4.67 -9.70 -8.76
N GLN A 162 4.42 -11.01 -8.82
CA GLN A 162 3.84 -11.70 -9.98
C GLN A 162 2.32 -11.94 -9.86
N ILE A 163 1.69 -11.50 -8.78
CA ILE A 163 0.24 -11.63 -8.61
C ILE A 163 -0.46 -10.77 -9.67
N ASN A 164 -1.36 -11.39 -10.43
CA ASN A 164 -2.05 -10.78 -11.57
C ASN A 164 -3.58 -10.64 -11.38
N VAL A 165 -4.02 -10.65 -10.13
CA VAL A 165 -5.41 -10.38 -9.72
C VAL A 165 -5.40 -9.33 -8.62
N ILE A 166 -6.08 -8.20 -8.83
CA ILE A 166 -6.09 -7.04 -7.91
C ILE A 166 -6.52 -7.44 -6.50
N TYR A 167 -7.59 -8.25 -6.39
CA TYR A 167 -8.08 -8.73 -5.10
C TYR A 167 -6.98 -9.50 -4.35
N ASP A 168 -6.34 -10.45 -5.02
CA ASP A 168 -5.32 -11.32 -4.44
C ASP A 168 -4.09 -10.53 -4.02
N ALA A 169 -3.66 -9.57 -4.85
CA ALA A 169 -2.55 -8.68 -4.53
C ALA A 169 -2.87 -7.78 -3.32
N THR A 170 -4.09 -7.24 -3.26
CA THR A 170 -4.53 -6.40 -2.13
C THR A 170 -4.56 -7.20 -0.84
N LEU A 171 -5.10 -8.42 -0.88
CA LEU A 171 -5.16 -9.33 0.26
C LEU A 171 -3.77 -9.82 0.69
N ALA A 172 -2.93 -10.20 -0.27
CA ALA A 172 -1.56 -10.64 0.00
C ALA A 172 -0.75 -9.57 0.72
N PHE A 173 -0.79 -8.32 0.24
CA PHE A 173 -0.10 -7.22 0.90
C PHE A 173 -0.67 -6.96 2.31
N LEU A 174 -1.98 -6.91 2.44
CA LEU A 174 -2.66 -6.73 3.70
C LEU A 174 -2.24 -7.79 4.74
N GLY A 175 -2.19 -9.06 4.34
CA GLY A 175 -1.87 -10.17 5.24
C GLY A 175 -0.39 -10.36 5.50
N CYS A 176 0.45 -10.25 4.47
CA CYS A 176 1.89 -10.46 4.60
C CYS A 176 2.60 -9.26 5.22
N TYR A 177 2.14 -8.04 4.98
CA TYR A 177 2.87 -6.84 5.37
C TYR A 177 2.17 -6.01 6.44
N GLU A 178 0.93 -5.57 6.21
CA GLU A 178 0.23 -4.68 7.14
C GLU A 178 -0.25 -5.41 8.39
N GLY A 179 -0.92 -6.53 8.24
CA GLY A 179 -1.40 -7.37 9.32
C GLY A 179 -2.29 -6.67 10.35
N PRO A 180 -3.29 -5.88 9.95
CA PRO A 180 -4.14 -5.16 10.89
C PRO A 180 -5.08 -6.12 11.65
N ALA A 181 -5.48 -5.73 12.85
CA ALA A 181 -6.46 -6.50 13.63
C ALA A 181 -7.83 -6.55 12.95
N VAL A 182 -8.23 -5.46 12.29
CA VAL A 182 -9.45 -5.38 11.47
C VAL A 182 -9.03 -5.18 10.01
N PRO A 183 -9.27 -6.15 9.12
CA PRO A 183 -8.73 -6.15 7.76
C PRO A 183 -9.21 -4.98 6.89
N ASN A 184 -10.48 -4.57 7.05
CA ASN A 184 -11.12 -3.53 6.23
C ASN A 184 -10.84 -3.71 4.72
N MET A 185 -10.93 -4.96 4.24
CA MET A 185 -10.55 -5.36 2.89
C MET A 185 -11.33 -4.62 1.80
N GLY A 186 -12.64 -4.34 2.04
CA GLY A 186 -13.48 -3.69 1.04
C GLY A 186 -12.99 -2.29 0.66
N ALA A 187 -12.61 -1.47 1.63
CA ALA A 187 -12.08 -0.13 1.37
C ALA A 187 -10.74 -0.19 0.62
N ARG A 188 -9.84 -1.10 1.03
CA ARG A 188 -8.53 -1.29 0.39
C ARG A 188 -8.67 -1.77 -1.06
N LEU A 189 -9.61 -2.68 -1.32
CA LEU A 189 -9.90 -3.14 -2.68
C LEU A 189 -10.44 -2.02 -3.56
N THR A 190 -11.39 -1.21 -3.07
CA THR A 190 -11.89 -0.05 -3.81
C THR A 190 -10.77 0.92 -4.18
N TYR A 191 -9.83 1.17 -3.28
CA TYR A 191 -8.67 2.01 -3.56
C TYR A 191 -7.70 1.35 -4.55
N ALA A 192 -7.50 0.03 -4.48
CA ALA A 192 -6.65 -0.70 -5.41
C ALA A 192 -7.23 -0.70 -6.83
N GLU A 193 -8.53 -0.95 -6.99
CA GLU A 193 -9.21 -0.89 -8.28
C GLU A 193 -9.09 0.51 -8.92
N ALA A 194 -9.31 1.56 -8.13
CA ALA A 194 -9.16 2.93 -8.61
C ALA A 194 -7.69 3.28 -8.94
N ALA A 195 -6.72 2.77 -8.18
CA ALA A 195 -5.30 2.92 -8.50
C ALA A 195 -4.94 2.20 -9.80
N TYR A 196 -5.48 1.01 -10.03
CA TYR A 196 -5.27 0.24 -11.27
C TYR A 196 -5.73 1.04 -12.50
N GLU A 197 -6.92 1.66 -12.45
CA GLU A 197 -7.42 2.51 -13.53
C GLU A 197 -6.48 3.71 -13.82
N ILE A 198 -5.90 4.32 -12.77
CA ILE A 198 -4.93 5.41 -12.94
C ILE A 198 -3.65 4.90 -13.60
N ILE A 199 -3.14 3.76 -13.17
CA ILE A 199 -1.91 3.14 -13.70
C ILE A 199 -2.06 2.83 -15.20
N HIS A 200 -3.24 2.38 -15.62
CA HIS A 200 -3.55 2.07 -17.02
C HIS A 200 -3.95 3.28 -17.87
N GLY A 201 -4.02 4.49 -17.28
CA GLY A 201 -4.44 5.69 -18.01
C GLY A 201 -5.91 5.67 -18.47
N SER A 202 -6.73 4.76 -17.92
CA SER A 202 -8.16 4.71 -18.21
C SER A 202 -8.84 5.96 -17.65
N PRO A 203 -9.78 6.61 -18.39
CA PRO A 203 -10.60 7.64 -17.79
C PRO A 203 -11.39 7.02 -16.66
N PHE A 204 -11.29 7.58 -15.45
CA PHE A 204 -12.05 7.13 -14.29
C PHE A 204 -13.50 6.86 -14.68
N PRO A 205 -14.07 5.70 -14.38
CA PRO A 205 -15.51 5.60 -14.29
C PRO A 205 -15.92 6.62 -13.23
N THR A 206 -16.56 7.71 -13.65
CA THR A 206 -17.15 8.65 -12.70
C THR A 206 -18.03 7.83 -11.77
N LEU A 207 -17.60 7.67 -10.52
CA LEU A 207 -18.38 7.05 -9.48
C LEU A 207 -19.70 7.81 -9.42
N ARG A 208 -20.73 7.29 -10.11
CA ARG A 208 -22.07 7.87 -10.02
C ARG A 208 -22.50 7.71 -8.57
N LYS A 209 -22.58 8.84 -7.84
CA LYS A 209 -23.18 8.86 -6.50
C LYS A 209 -24.46 8.04 -6.54
N GLY A 210 -24.48 6.90 -5.85
CA GLY A 210 -25.66 6.04 -5.73
C GLY A 210 -25.65 4.69 -6.44
N MET A 211 -24.54 4.25 -7.08
CA MET A 211 -24.49 2.86 -7.56
C MET A 211 -24.24 1.91 -6.39
N PRO A 212 -25.11 0.91 -6.18
CA PRO A 212 -24.87 -0.15 -5.21
C PRO A 212 -23.64 -0.96 -5.60
N VAL A 213 -22.79 -1.30 -4.63
CA VAL A 213 -21.53 -2.05 -4.79
C VAL A 213 -21.69 -3.35 -5.61
N TRP A 214 -22.85 -4.00 -5.58
CA TRP A 214 -23.12 -5.22 -6.32
C TRP A 214 -23.23 -5.03 -7.86
N MET A 215 -23.46 -3.80 -8.36
CA MET A 215 -23.47 -3.53 -9.81
C MET A 215 -22.08 -3.44 -10.43
N MET A 216 -21.03 -3.29 -9.63
CA MET A 216 -19.64 -3.21 -10.12
C MET A 216 -19.09 -4.59 -10.52
N CYS A 217 -19.61 -5.68 -9.95
CA CYS A 217 -19.09 -7.03 -10.21
C CYS A 217 -19.60 -7.68 -11.52
N ARG A 218 -20.49 -7.06 -12.29
CA ARG A 218 -21.10 -7.67 -13.49
C ARG A 218 -20.42 -7.38 -14.83
N ARG A 219 -19.26 -6.72 -14.87
CA ARG A 219 -18.56 -6.43 -16.13
C ARG A 219 -17.25 -7.18 -16.32
N LEU A 220 -16.99 -8.22 -15.53
CA LEU A 220 -15.80 -9.07 -15.67
C LEU A 220 -16.18 -10.54 -15.92
N PHE A 221 -17.18 -10.78 -16.81
CA PHE A 221 -17.39 -12.09 -17.45
C PHE A 221 -17.71 -11.89 -18.91
#